data_e4655bdde64b4df8b974860633b99bc0
#
_entry.id   e4655bdde64b4df8b974860633b99bc0
#
_cell.length_a   1.000
_cell.length_b   1.000
_cell.length_c   1.000
_cell.angle_alpha   90.00
_cell.angle_beta   90.00
_cell.angle_gamma   90.00
#
_symmetry.space_group_name_H-M   'P 1'
#
loop_
_entity.id
_entity.type
_entity.pdbx_description
1 polymer ?
#
loop_
_entity_poly.entity_id
_entity_poly.type
_entity_poly.pdbx_seq_one_letter_code
_entity_poly.pdbx_strand_id
1 'polypeptide(L)'
;MVLGVVFAAGLAAAAGAPVGKWKTVDEKTGKVVSEVELSEEGGKLTGKITGLTEPNDKTGKPKTCTACKGEDKDKPIIGLVIVKDLSAEGNRFKGGTILDPEDGKVYKAELWIEDGKLKVRGYLGPFFKTQTWVKSE
;
A
#
# COMPACT_ATOMS: atom_id res chain seq x y z
N MET A 1 -36.56 1.10 -11.95
CA MET A 1 -36.14 1.08 -12.44
C MET A 1 -35.06 1.70 -12.43
N VAL A 2 -34.75 2.15 -12.33
CA VAL A 2 -33.92 2.82 -12.42
C VAL A 2 -32.85 2.81 -11.77
N LEU A 3 -33.01 2.83 -11.03
CA LEU A 3 -32.14 3.04 -10.37
C LEU A 3 -31.08 2.25 -10.25
N GLY A 4 -31.31 1.33 -10.05
CA GLY A 4 -30.31 0.52 -9.74
C GLY A 4 -29.17 0.84 -10.56
N VAL A 5 -29.47 1.34 -11.53
CA VAL A 5 -28.57 1.63 -12.35
C VAL A 5 -27.49 2.33 -11.87
N VAL A 6 -27.79 3.26 -11.22
CA VAL A 6 -26.84 4.05 -10.77
C VAL A 6 -25.76 3.39 -10.19
N PHE A 7 -26.04 2.40 -9.62
CA PHE A 7 -25.13 1.82 -9.02
C PHE A 7 -24.21 1.20 -9.77
N ALA A 8 -24.56 0.83 -10.76
CA ALA A 8 -23.75 0.09 -11.53
C ALA A 8 -22.50 0.84 -11.76
N ALA A 9 -22.65 2.05 -11.95
CA ALA A 9 -21.53 2.84 -12.23
C ALA A 9 -20.55 2.78 -11.12
N GLY A 10 -21.02 2.98 -9.99
CA GLY A 10 -20.15 3.01 -8.89
C GLY A 10 -19.43 1.71 -8.79
N LEU A 11 -20.15 0.66 -9.12
CA LEU A 11 -19.54 -0.54 -8.99
C LEU A 11 -18.45 -0.71 -9.95
N ALA A 12 -18.62 -0.30 -11.13
CA ALA A 12 -17.63 -0.49 -12.14
C ALA A 12 -16.36 0.20 -11.70
N ALA A 13 -16.49 1.34 -11.08
CA ALA A 13 -15.33 2.07 -10.68
C ALA A 13 -14.57 1.31 -9.61
N ALA A 14 -15.29 0.69 -8.73
CA ALA A 14 -14.64 -0.03 -7.66
C ALA A 14 -14.04 -1.34 -8.12
N ALA A 15 -14.57 -1.89 -9.17
CA ALA A 15 -14.16 -3.21 -9.60
C ALA A 15 -12.68 -3.40 -9.88
N GLY A 16 -12.01 -2.38 -10.26
CA GLY A 16 -10.60 -2.54 -10.56
C GLY A 16 -9.68 -2.14 -9.43
N ALA A 17 -10.21 -1.62 -8.35
CA ALA A 17 -9.36 -1.11 -7.29
C ALA A 17 -8.95 -2.23 -6.34
N PRO A 18 -7.69 -2.29 -5.97
CA PRO A 18 -7.21 -3.33 -5.06
C PRO A 18 -7.46 -2.97 -3.60
N VAL A 19 -8.68 -2.58 -3.28
CA VAL A 19 -9.02 -2.21 -1.90
C VAL A 19 -9.06 -3.42 -1.00
N GLY A 20 -8.83 -3.21 0.27
CA GLY A 20 -8.83 -4.27 1.26
C GLY A 20 -7.47 -4.47 1.88
N LYS A 21 -7.29 -5.58 2.55
CA LYS A 21 -6.06 -5.83 3.30
C LYS A 21 -5.14 -6.76 2.53
N TRP A 22 -3.88 -6.41 2.55
CA TRP A 22 -2.84 -7.16 1.85
C TRP A 22 -1.68 -7.40 2.81
N LYS A 23 -1.05 -8.57 2.68
CA LYS A 23 0.13 -8.89 3.49
C LYS A 23 1.36 -8.62 2.66
N THR A 24 2.33 -7.93 3.24
CA THR A 24 3.61 -7.72 2.58
C THR A 24 4.53 -8.85 3.01
N VAL A 25 5.39 -9.26 2.11
CA VAL A 25 6.22 -10.44 2.31
C VAL A 25 7.67 -10.08 2.06
N ASP A 26 8.56 -10.58 2.91
CA ASP A 26 9.98 -10.42 2.70
C ASP A 26 10.36 -11.39 1.58
N GLU A 27 10.90 -10.85 0.49
CA GLU A 27 11.18 -11.67 -0.69
C GLU A 27 12.27 -12.69 -0.47
N LYS A 28 13.17 -12.45 0.47
CA LYS A 28 14.25 -13.38 0.73
C LYS A 28 13.80 -14.55 1.57
N THR A 29 12.95 -14.32 2.54
CA THR A 29 12.53 -15.36 3.46
C THR A 29 11.14 -15.90 3.19
N GLY A 30 10.33 -15.19 2.45
CA GLY A 30 8.93 -15.55 2.21
C GLY A 30 8.02 -15.31 3.41
N LYS A 31 8.54 -14.67 4.45
CA LYS A 31 7.73 -14.43 5.64
C LYS A 31 6.94 -13.15 5.55
N VAL A 32 5.76 -13.16 6.14
CA VAL A 32 4.91 -11.99 6.21
C VAL A 32 5.55 -10.97 7.15
N VAL A 33 5.62 -9.72 6.72
CA VAL A 33 6.23 -8.66 7.49
C VAL A 33 5.18 -7.71 8.06
N SER A 34 4.20 -7.34 7.25
CA SER A 34 3.19 -6.37 7.66
C SER A 34 1.88 -6.61 6.95
N GLU A 35 0.86 -5.90 7.39
CA GLU A 35 -0.43 -5.88 6.74
C GLU A 35 -0.72 -4.44 6.37
N VAL A 36 -1.17 -4.22 5.14
CA VAL A 36 -1.49 -2.89 4.64
C VAL A 36 -2.93 -2.89 4.17
N GLU A 37 -3.69 -1.89 4.57
CA GLU A 37 -5.06 -1.74 4.09
C GLU A 37 -5.09 -0.66 3.04
N LEU A 38 -5.58 -1.01 1.83
CA LEU A 38 -5.75 -0.08 0.75
C LEU A 38 -7.21 0.35 0.70
N SER A 39 -7.43 1.64 0.53
CA SER A 39 -8.76 2.20 0.42
C SER A 39 -8.77 3.30 -0.64
N GLU A 40 -9.96 3.63 -1.15
CA GLU A 40 -10.10 4.71 -2.10
C GLU A 40 -10.79 5.87 -1.45
N GLU A 41 -10.26 7.07 -1.63
CA GLU A 41 -10.87 8.29 -1.15
C GLU A 41 -10.75 9.34 -2.23
N GLY A 42 -11.88 9.86 -2.69
CA GLY A 42 -11.86 10.88 -3.73
C GLY A 42 -11.21 10.45 -5.02
N GLY A 43 -11.33 9.20 -5.37
CA GLY A 43 -10.73 8.68 -6.59
C GLY A 43 -9.26 8.35 -6.47
N LYS A 44 -8.70 8.51 -5.28
CA LYS A 44 -7.29 8.21 -5.06
C LYS A 44 -7.14 7.00 -4.15
N LEU A 45 -6.16 6.16 -4.45
CA LEU A 45 -5.87 5.00 -3.64
C LEU A 45 -4.88 5.40 -2.55
N THR A 46 -5.18 4.98 -1.32
CA THR A 46 -4.37 5.27 -0.14
C THR A 46 -4.13 3.96 0.60
N GLY A 47 -2.97 3.82 1.22
CA GLY A 47 -2.65 2.60 1.97
C GLY A 47 -2.01 2.89 3.31
N LYS A 48 -2.43 2.16 4.33
CA LYS A 48 -1.98 2.37 5.69
C LYS A 48 -1.55 1.03 6.28
N ILE A 49 -0.44 1.02 7.01
CA ILE A 49 -0.01 -0.18 7.70
C ILE A 49 -0.94 -0.42 8.87
N THR A 50 -1.57 -1.58 8.91
CA THR A 50 -2.51 -1.93 9.98
C THR A 50 -1.95 -2.99 10.93
N GLY A 51 -0.86 -3.63 10.57
CA GLY A 51 -0.25 -4.62 11.44
C GLY A 51 1.18 -4.92 11.08
N LEU A 52 1.93 -5.41 12.04
CA LEU A 52 3.31 -5.86 11.84
C LEU A 52 3.45 -7.22 12.50
N THR A 53 4.20 -8.13 11.84
CA THR A 53 4.49 -9.42 12.44
C THR A 53 5.32 -9.24 13.71
N GLU A 54 6.24 -8.28 13.68
CA GLU A 54 7.02 -7.94 14.87
C GLU A 54 6.75 -6.48 15.22
N PRO A 55 5.71 -6.21 16.00
CA PRO A 55 5.30 -4.84 16.25
C PRO A 55 6.18 -4.03 17.18
N ASN A 56 7.01 -4.70 17.98
CA ASN A 56 7.84 -4.01 18.96
C ASN A 56 9.32 -4.08 18.64
N ASP A 57 10.05 -3.08 19.08
CA ASP A 57 11.50 -3.06 18.93
C ASP A 57 12.15 -3.92 20.02
N LYS A 58 13.48 -3.94 20.07
CA LYS A 58 14.19 -4.77 21.03
C LYS A 58 13.97 -4.36 22.45
N THR A 59 13.48 -3.15 22.69
CA THR A 59 13.23 -2.68 24.05
C THR A 59 11.80 -2.97 24.48
N GLY A 60 11.00 -3.57 23.59
CA GLY A 60 9.60 -3.87 23.88
C GLY A 60 8.64 -2.72 23.60
N LYS A 61 9.12 -1.65 22.97
CA LYS A 61 8.26 -0.52 22.62
C LYS A 61 7.79 -0.64 21.19
N PRO A 62 6.61 -0.08 20.87
CA PRO A 62 6.12 -0.13 19.49
C PRO A 62 7.11 0.51 18.54
N LYS A 63 7.28 -0.11 17.38
CA LYS A 63 8.19 0.41 16.36
C LYS A 63 7.70 1.73 15.81
N THR A 64 8.63 2.65 15.58
CA THR A 64 8.34 3.94 14.98
C THR A 64 9.22 4.13 13.76
N CYS A 65 8.85 5.08 12.89
CA CYS A 65 9.62 5.31 11.68
C CYS A 65 10.80 6.23 11.95
N THR A 66 11.87 5.66 12.46
CA THR A 66 13.05 6.46 12.79
C THR A 66 13.77 6.95 11.55
N ALA A 67 13.64 6.24 10.43
CA ALA A 67 14.28 6.64 9.18
C ALA A 67 13.46 7.65 8.38
N CYS A 68 12.21 7.85 8.74
CA CYS A 68 11.35 8.79 8.04
C CYS A 68 11.78 10.23 8.26
N LYS A 69 11.31 11.12 7.38
CA LYS A 69 11.62 12.53 7.47
C LYS A 69 10.33 13.33 7.57
N GLY A 70 10.46 14.59 7.99
CA GLY A 70 9.30 15.49 8.05
C GLY A 70 8.26 15.01 9.03
N GLU A 71 7.02 15.08 8.59
CA GLU A 71 5.89 14.74 9.46
C GLU A 71 5.88 13.30 9.92
N ASP A 72 6.47 12.40 9.13
CA ASP A 72 6.42 10.98 9.46
C ASP A 72 7.54 10.53 10.38
N LYS A 73 8.49 11.41 10.68
CA LYS A 73 9.60 11.07 11.56
C LYS A 73 9.09 10.64 12.92
N ASP A 74 9.52 9.45 13.31
CA ASP A 74 9.17 8.84 14.60
C ASP A 74 7.68 8.55 14.84
N LYS A 75 6.87 8.58 13.78
CA LYS A 75 5.48 8.14 13.91
C LYS A 75 5.43 6.64 14.09
N PRO A 76 4.43 6.12 14.79
CA PRO A 76 4.29 4.66 14.88
C PRO A 76 4.17 4.05 13.49
N ILE A 77 4.81 2.91 13.29
CA ILE A 77 4.71 2.22 12.01
C ILE A 77 3.28 1.74 11.80
N ILE A 78 2.66 1.17 12.84
CA ILE A 78 1.25 0.78 12.71
C ILE A 78 0.43 2.07 12.69
N GLY A 79 -0.35 2.25 11.64
CA GLY A 79 -1.12 3.46 11.40
C GLY A 79 -0.47 4.41 10.39
N LEU A 80 0.76 4.11 9.97
CA LEU A 80 1.47 4.98 9.05
C LEU A 80 0.90 4.84 7.65
N VAL A 81 0.60 5.97 7.01
CA VAL A 81 0.11 5.97 5.63
C VAL A 81 1.31 5.90 4.73
N ILE A 82 1.42 4.81 3.98
CA ILE A 82 2.59 4.59 3.12
C ILE A 82 2.27 4.71 1.64
N VAL A 83 1.02 4.48 1.23
CA VAL A 83 0.63 4.60 -0.18
C VAL A 83 -0.25 5.83 -0.30
N LYS A 84 0.09 6.74 -1.21
CA LYS A 84 -0.64 7.98 -1.36
C LYS A 84 -0.91 8.35 -2.81
N ASP A 85 -2.10 8.88 -3.05
CA ASP A 85 -2.43 9.60 -4.30
C ASP A 85 -2.33 8.82 -5.60
N LEU A 86 -2.56 7.55 -5.59
CA LEU A 86 -2.55 6.78 -6.82
C LEU A 86 -3.90 6.84 -7.50
N SER A 87 -3.90 7.00 -8.80
CA SER A 87 -5.12 7.07 -9.60
C SER A 87 -5.13 5.95 -10.63
N ALA A 88 -6.31 5.51 -11.00
CA ALA A 88 -6.46 4.46 -12.00
C ALA A 88 -6.03 4.94 -13.38
N GLU A 89 -5.23 4.14 -14.06
CA GLU A 89 -4.85 4.39 -15.44
C GLU A 89 -4.85 3.03 -16.12
N GLY A 90 -5.91 2.72 -16.86
CA GLY A 90 -6.07 1.39 -17.41
C GLY A 90 -6.25 0.38 -16.27
N ASN A 91 -5.46 -0.65 -16.29
CA ASN A 91 -5.53 -1.67 -15.24
C ASN A 91 -4.47 -1.47 -14.15
N ARG A 92 -3.88 -0.29 -14.07
CA ARG A 92 -2.88 0.01 -13.06
C ARG A 92 -3.25 1.26 -12.28
N PHE A 93 -2.59 1.44 -11.13
CA PHE A 93 -2.76 2.63 -10.31
C PHE A 93 -1.41 3.32 -10.26
N LYS A 94 -1.36 4.57 -10.64
CA LYS A 94 -0.13 5.35 -10.80
C LYS A 94 -0.29 6.77 -10.32
N GLY A 95 0.78 7.52 -10.38
CA GLY A 95 0.75 8.96 -10.13
C GLY A 95 0.93 9.35 -8.68
N GLY A 96 1.16 8.38 -7.82
CA GLY A 96 1.36 8.66 -6.41
C GLY A 96 2.66 8.07 -5.91
N THR A 97 2.73 7.85 -4.60
CA THR A 97 3.98 7.46 -3.96
C THR A 97 3.81 6.32 -2.98
N ILE A 98 4.92 5.68 -2.65
CA ILE A 98 4.96 4.71 -1.57
C ILE A 98 6.18 5.01 -0.70
N LEU A 99 5.96 5.02 0.61
CA LEU A 99 7.00 5.22 1.60
C LEU A 99 7.48 3.87 2.09
N ASP A 100 8.80 3.68 2.12
CA ASP A 100 9.39 2.49 2.72
C ASP A 100 9.86 2.88 4.12
N PRO A 101 9.21 2.38 5.18
CA PRO A 101 9.59 2.79 6.52
C PRO A 101 10.98 2.30 6.94
N GLU A 102 11.53 1.30 6.27
CA GLU A 102 12.83 0.79 6.62
C GLU A 102 13.95 1.75 6.22
N ASP A 103 13.83 2.39 5.08
CA ASP A 103 14.87 3.34 4.66
C ASP A 103 14.39 4.80 4.71
N GLY A 104 13.10 5.00 4.99
CA GLY A 104 12.53 6.34 5.07
C GLY A 104 12.39 7.05 3.75
N LYS A 105 12.60 6.35 2.65
CA LYS A 105 12.53 6.98 1.33
C LYS A 105 11.14 6.87 0.73
N VAL A 106 10.80 7.85 -0.10
CA VAL A 106 9.52 7.89 -0.79
C VAL A 106 9.79 7.63 -2.26
N TYR A 107 9.10 6.65 -2.81
CA TYR A 107 9.27 6.21 -4.19
C TYR A 107 8.01 6.52 -4.99
N LYS A 108 8.14 6.74 -6.28
CA LYS A 108 6.96 6.82 -7.13
C LYS A 108 6.41 5.41 -7.22
N ALA A 109 5.11 5.27 -7.14
CA ALA A 109 4.51 3.93 -7.02
C ALA A 109 3.60 3.59 -8.19
N GLU A 110 3.57 2.32 -8.50
CA GLU A 110 2.67 1.78 -9.49
C GLU A 110 2.19 0.43 -8.97
N LEU A 111 0.88 0.23 -8.93
CA LEU A 111 0.28 -0.98 -8.40
C LEU A 111 -0.62 -1.62 -9.45
N TRP A 112 -0.65 -2.96 -9.51
CA TRP A 112 -1.57 -3.69 -10.38
C TRP A 112 -1.79 -5.08 -9.84
N ILE A 113 -2.92 -5.69 -10.24
CA ILE A 113 -3.25 -7.06 -9.84
C ILE A 113 -2.75 -8.00 -10.93
N GLU A 114 -2.12 -9.07 -10.52
CA GLU A 114 -1.64 -10.08 -11.44
C GLU A 114 -1.76 -11.44 -10.75
N ASP A 115 -2.54 -12.33 -11.33
CA ASP A 115 -2.76 -13.67 -10.77
C ASP A 115 -3.29 -13.63 -9.32
N GLY A 116 -4.18 -12.69 -9.04
CA GLY A 116 -4.79 -12.57 -7.73
C GLY A 116 -3.89 -11.94 -6.68
N LYS A 117 -2.69 -11.53 -7.06
CA LYS A 117 -1.76 -10.90 -6.13
C LYS A 117 -1.57 -9.45 -6.53
N LEU A 118 -1.11 -8.65 -5.60
CA LEU A 118 -0.89 -7.23 -5.86
C LEU A 118 0.59 -7.01 -6.13
N LYS A 119 0.89 -6.49 -7.30
CA LYS A 119 2.26 -6.10 -7.63
C LYS A 119 2.42 -4.64 -7.24
N VAL A 120 3.48 -4.35 -6.53
CA VAL A 120 3.78 -3.03 -6.03
C VAL A 120 5.17 -2.65 -6.48
N ARG A 121 5.24 -1.66 -7.34
CA ARG A 121 6.54 -1.24 -7.89
C ARG A 121 6.87 0.16 -7.41
N GLY A 122 8.08 0.33 -6.90
CA GLY A 122 8.58 1.63 -6.50
C GLY A 122 9.71 2.03 -7.43
N TYR A 123 9.70 3.30 -7.86
CA TYR A 123 10.72 3.83 -8.75
C TYR A 123 11.55 4.88 -8.04
N LEU A 124 12.86 4.85 -8.27
CA LEU A 124 13.75 5.87 -7.76
C LEU A 124 14.69 6.22 -8.91
N GLY A 125 14.40 7.32 -9.61
CA GLY A 125 15.12 7.66 -10.82
C GLY A 125 14.92 6.57 -11.87
N PRO A 126 15.99 6.09 -12.49
CA PRO A 126 15.86 5.06 -13.53
C PRO A 126 15.73 3.65 -12.97
N PHE A 127 15.80 3.52 -11.65
CA PHE A 127 15.76 2.20 -11.03
C PHE A 127 14.38 1.90 -10.48
N PHE A 128 14.01 0.62 -10.43
CA PHE A 128 12.75 0.24 -9.81
C PHE A 128 12.88 -1.13 -9.17
N LYS A 129 11.95 -1.41 -8.25
CA LYS A 129 11.88 -2.70 -7.59
C LYS A 129 10.40 -3.06 -7.49
N THR A 130 10.06 -4.31 -7.78
CA THR A 130 8.68 -4.79 -7.72
C THR A 130 8.56 -5.81 -6.60
N GLN A 131 7.57 -5.60 -5.74
CA GLN A 131 7.25 -6.55 -4.68
C GLN A 131 5.91 -7.19 -4.99
N THR A 132 5.64 -8.32 -4.38
CA THR A 132 4.36 -8.99 -4.53
C THR A 132 3.72 -9.05 -3.15
N TRP A 133 2.53 -8.47 -3.02
CA TRP A 133 1.75 -8.55 -1.78
C TRP A 133 0.63 -9.56 -1.99
N VAL A 134 0.29 -10.29 -0.95
CA VAL A 134 -0.73 -11.34 -1.06
C VAL A 134 -1.98 -10.93 -0.28
N LYS A 135 -3.13 -11.40 -0.74
CA LYS A 135 -4.39 -11.02 -0.12
C LYS A 135 -4.44 -11.52 1.32
N SER A 136 -4.88 -10.65 2.20
CA SER A 136 -5.09 -11.02 3.58
C SER A 136 -6.52 -11.50 3.72
N GLU A 137 -6.70 -12.57 4.45
CA GLU A 137 -8.05 -13.11 4.60
C GLU A 137 -8.98 -12.20 5.38
#